data_add33da57fde092cc9fe785120c38eef
#
_entry.id   add33da57fde092cc9fe785120c38eef
#
_cell.length_a   1.000
_cell.length_b   1.000
_cell.length_c   1.000
_cell.angle_alpha   90.00
_cell.angle_beta   90.00
_cell.angle_gamma   90.00
#
_symmetry.space_group_name_H-M   'P 1'
#
loop_
_entity.id
_entity.type
_entity.pdbx_description
1 polymer ?
#
loop_
_entity_poly.entity_id
_entity_poly.type
_entity_poly.pdbx_seq_one_letter_code
_entity_poly.pdbx_strand_id
1 'polypeptide(L)'
;MRPAARPGVVRPLRSTAPTPYGLDDLRDLTRQIAAEVRAGEHEVVIDPARRWYRLLRSDGLLDVWLISWATEQVAELHDHAGSLGAMTVVSGALAERRWTGSGGLRTRTLRAERGAGFPLGHVHDVANPSVEPAVSVHAYSPPLSAMSYYDVEDLPASGGQRLRRMRTELVEAGQGVG
;
A
#
# COMPACT_ATOMS: atom_id res chain seq x y z
N MET A 1 51.33 26.79 35.73
CA MET A 1 49.88 26.66 35.46
C MET A 1 49.71 26.16 34.04
N ARG A 2 49.33 24.91 33.82
CA ARG A 2 49.04 24.35 32.49
C ARG A 2 47.56 24.64 32.18
N PRO A 3 47.20 25.05 30.96
CA PRO A 3 45.80 25.23 30.62
C PRO A 3 45.10 23.89 30.44
N ALA A 4 43.90 23.78 30.98
CA ALA A 4 43.03 22.59 30.87
C ALA A 4 42.61 22.36 29.41
N ALA A 5 42.73 21.12 28.95
CA ALA A 5 42.26 20.69 27.63
C ALA A 5 40.72 20.80 27.55
N ARG A 6 40.22 21.43 26.51
CA ARG A 6 38.78 21.49 26.22
C ARG A 6 38.28 20.11 25.85
N PRO A 7 37.11 19.66 26.36
CA PRO A 7 36.53 18.40 25.93
C PRO A 7 36.16 18.47 24.43
N GLY A 8 36.67 17.50 23.66
CA GLY A 8 36.37 17.37 22.23
C GLY A 8 34.88 17.10 22.03
N VAL A 9 34.26 17.89 21.16
CA VAL A 9 32.87 17.67 20.70
C VAL A 9 32.84 16.36 19.92
N VAL A 10 32.27 15.31 20.52
CA VAL A 10 32.00 14.05 19.81
C VAL A 10 30.91 14.33 18.79
N ARG A 11 31.25 14.38 17.50
CA ARG A 11 30.26 14.41 16.42
C ARG A 11 29.55 13.06 16.41
N PRO A 12 28.21 13.03 16.48
CA PRO A 12 27.49 11.78 16.33
C PRO A 12 27.81 11.17 14.96
N LEU A 13 28.15 9.88 14.93
CA LEU A 13 28.30 9.12 13.71
C LEU A 13 26.96 9.17 12.98
N ARG A 14 26.96 9.71 11.76
CA ARG A 14 25.79 9.62 10.87
C ARG A 14 25.60 8.14 10.57
N SER A 15 24.43 7.61 10.93
CA SER A 15 24.05 6.28 10.50
C SER A 15 24.09 6.23 8.98
N THR A 16 24.83 5.29 8.42
CA THR A 16 24.87 5.00 6.97
C THR A 16 23.80 3.96 6.60
N ALA A 17 22.94 3.58 7.54
CA ALA A 17 21.84 2.69 7.24
C ALA A 17 20.88 3.35 6.22
N PRO A 18 20.43 2.63 5.20
CA PRO A 18 19.45 3.14 4.24
C PRO A 18 18.20 3.63 4.99
N THR A 19 17.70 4.80 4.61
CA THR A 19 16.48 5.36 5.20
C THR A 19 15.27 4.70 4.53
N PRO A 20 14.26 4.23 5.29
CA PRO A 20 13.01 3.76 4.72
C PRO A 20 12.36 4.83 3.83
N TYR A 21 11.62 4.38 2.81
CA TYR A 21 10.89 5.26 1.90
C TYR A 21 9.73 5.94 2.63
N GLY A 22 9.62 7.25 2.44
CA GLY A 22 8.46 8.03 2.90
C GLY A 22 7.25 7.88 1.96
N LEU A 23 6.09 8.38 2.39
CA LEU A 23 4.86 8.23 1.63
C LEU A 23 4.91 8.90 0.26
N ASP A 24 5.58 10.05 0.15
CA ASP A 24 5.73 10.76 -1.14
C ASP A 24 6.71 10.04 -2.06
N ASP A 25 7.80 9.46 -1.52
CA ASP A 25 8.72 8.63 -2.29
C ASP A 25 8.00 7.42 -2.90
N LEU A 26 7.13 6.76 -2.13
CA LEU A 26 6.31 5.63 -2.61
C LEU A 26 5.32 6.04 -3.70
N ARG A 27 4.69 7.21 -3.55
CA ARG A 27 3.78 7.75 -4.58
C ARG A 27 4.51 8.07 -5.88
N ASP A 28 5.70 8.64 -5.80
CA ASP A 28 6.50 8.98 -6.98
C ASP A 28 6.99 7.69 -7.66
N LEU A 29 7.47 6.72 -6.89
CA LEU A 29 7.91 5.43 -7.38
C LEU A 29 6.78 4.68 -8.10
N THR A 30 5.59 4.59 -7.49
CA THR A 30 4.46 3.90 -8.12
C THR A 30 4.01 4.59 -9.42
N ARG A 31 4.09 5.93 -9.51
CA ARG A 31 3.84 6.67 -10.75
C ARG A 31 4.85 6.37 -11.84
N GLN A 32 6.13 6.34 -11.48
CA GLN A 32 7.20 6.01 -12.41
C GLN A 32 7.01 4.61 -12.98
N ILE A 33 6.87 3.59 -12.13
CA ILE A 33 6.71 2.20 -12.57
C ILE A 33 5.39 2.01 -13.34
N ALA A 34 4.32 2.71 -12.97
CA ALA A 34 3.08 2.69 -13.76
C ALA A 34 3.28 3.23 -15.19
N ALA A 35 4.19 4.19 -15.39
CA ALA A 35 4.57 4.65 -16.72
C ALA A 35 5.35 3.59 -17.50
N GLU A 36 6.29 2.90 -16.86
CA GLU A 36 7.05 1.77 -17.43
C GLU A 36 6.13 0.63 -17.87
N VAL A 37 5.12 0.28 -17.05
CA VAL A 37 4.10 -0.72 -17.40
C VAL A 37 3.29 -0.27 -18.61
N ARG A 38 2.87 0.99 -18.68
CA ARG A 38 2.17 1.53 -19.88
C ARG A 38 3.04 1.54 -21.13
N ALA A 39 4.35 1.70 -20.98
CA ALA A 39 5.30 1.62 -22.08
C ALA A 39 5.55 0.17 -22.57
N GLY A 40 4.97 -0.83 -21.88
CA GLY A 40 5.12 -2.25 -22.22
C GLY A 40 6.40 -2.90 -21.70
N GLU A 41 7.06 -2.27 -20.72
CA GLU A 41 8.31 -2.80 -20.14
C GLU A 41 8.06 -3.98 -19.19
N HIS A 42 6.80 -4.19 -18.77
CA HIS A 42 6.40 -5.27 -17.86
C HIS A 42 5.22 -6.06 -18.43
N GLU A 43 5.33 -7.38 -18.38
CA GLU A 43 4.23 -8.28 -18.73
C GLU A 43 3.08 -8.16 -17.73
N VAL A 44 1.86 -8.11 -18.23
CA VAL A 44 0.62 -8.10 -17.45
C VAL A 44 -0.24 -9.26 -17.88
N VAL A 45 -0.72 -10.04 -16.91
CA VAL A 45 -1.68 -11.15 -17.17
C VAL A 45 -3.00 -10.78 -16.51
N ILE A 46 -4.11 -10.91 -17.22
CA ILE A 46 -5.46 -10.78 -16.67
C ILE A 46 -6.03 -12.19 -16.48
N ASP A 47 -6.23 -12.58 -15.24
CA ASP A 47 -6.80 -13.88 -14.88
C ASP A 47 -8.20 -13.66 -14.28
N PRO A 48 -9.28 -14.07 -14.96
CA PRO A 48 -10.62 -13.89 -14.45
C PRO A 48 -10.97 -14.79 -13.25
N ALA A 49 -10.21 -15.87 -13.05
CA ALA A 49 -10.48 -16.81 -11.96
C ALA A 49 -9.88 -16.35 -10.63
N ARG A 50 -8.78 -15.62 -10.67
CA ARG A 50 -8.08 -15.14 -9.50
C ARG A 50 -7.30 -13.85 -9.78
N ARG A 51 -7.14 -13.00 -8.77
CA ARG A 51 -6.31 -11.81 -8.91
C ARG A 51 -4.87 -12.21 -9.18
N TRP A 52 -4.30 -11.69 -10.29
CA TRP A 52 -2.91 -11.91 -10.65
C TRP A 52 -2.05 -10.77 -10.08
N TYR A 53 -0.89 -11.14 -9.59
CA TYR A 53 0.11 -10.20 -9.10
C TYR A 53 1.52 -10.68 -9.39
N ARG A 54 2.45 -9.75 -9.50
CA ARG A 54 3.86 -9.99 -9.73
C ARG A 54 4.70 -9.04 -8.87
N LEU A 55 5.66 -9.60 -8.15
CA LEU A 55 6.68 -8.81 -7.46
C LEU A 55 7.67 -8.28 -8.50
N LEU A 56 7.76 -6.96 -8.67
CA LEU A 56 8.67 -6.29 -9.61
C LEU A 56 10.01 -5.96 -8.95
N ARG A 57 9.96 -5.57 -7.68
CA ARG A 57 11.14 -5.22 -6.90
C ARG A 57 10.93 -5.61 -5.44
N SER A 58 11.97 -6.20 -4.84
CA SER A 58 12.05 -6.44 -3.40
C SER A 58 13.47 -6.18 -2.95
N ASP A 59 13.62 -5.36 -1.93
CA ASP A 59 14.84 -5.19 -1.17
C ASP A 59 14.46 -5.06 0.32
N GLY A 60 15.39 -5.08 1.23
CA GLY A 60 15.08 -5.06 2.67
C GLY A 60 14.30 -3.83 3.16
N LEU A 61 14.02 -2.84 2.30
CA LEU A 61 13.34 -1.60 2.62
C LEU A 61 12.03 -1.39 1.87
N LEU A 62 11.81 -2.13 0.77
CA LEU A 62 10.73 -1.86 -0.18
C LEU A 62 10.31 -3.14 -0.89
N ASP A 63 8.99 -3.30 -1.09
CA ASP A 63 8.40 -4.20 -2.08
C ASP A 63 7.57 -3.38 -3.08
N VAL A 64 7.66 -3.75 -4.37
CA VAL A 64 6.82 -3.20 -5.44
C VAL A 64 6.12 -4.32 -6.18
N TRP A 65 4.80 -4.21 -6.26
CA TRP A 65 3.91 -5.19 -6.85
C TRP A 65 3.16 -4.62 -8.03
N LEU A 66 3.06 -5.42 -9.09
CA LEU A 66 2.16 -5.20 -10.21
C LEU A 66 0.95 -6.12 -10.03
N ILE A 67 -0.25 -5.57 -10.06
CA ILE A 67 -1.49 -6.30 -9.78
C ILE A 67 -2.50 -6.04 -10.89
N SER A 68 -3.12 -7.09 -11.40
CA SER A 68 -4.26 -6.97 -12.31
C SER A 68 -5.56 -7.36 -11.60
N TRP A 69 -6.64 -6.76 -12.07
CA TRP A 69 -7.98 -6.88 -11.50
C TRP A 69 -8.96 -7.16 -12.62
N ALA A 70 -9.40 -8.41 -12.76
CA ALA A 70 -10.53 -8.72 -13.63
C ALA A 70 -11.84 -8.15 -13.03
N THR A 71 -12.93 -8.25 -13.77
CA THR A 71 -14.25 -7.80 -13.33
C THR A 71 -14.61 -8.39 -11.97
N GLU A 72 -15.13 -7.55 -11.06
CA GLU A 72 -15.60 -7.91 -9.72
C GLU A 72 -14.52 -8.43 -8.76
N GLN A 73 -13.25 -8.42 -9.13
CA GLN A 73 -12.18 -8.78 -8.19
C GLN A 73 -12.03 -7.70 -7.10
N VAL A 74 -11.88 -8.16 -5.87
CA VAL A 74 -11.85 -7.33 -4.66
C VAL A 74 -10.71 -7.75 -3.75
N ALA A 75 -10.01 -6.82 -3.14
CA ALA A 75 -9.23 -7.03 -1.92
C ALA A 75 -10.11 -6.72 -0.71
N GLU A 76 -10.17 -7.61 0.27
CA GLU A 76 -10.95 -7.41 1.49
C GLU A 76 -10.51 -6.13 2.24
N LEU A 77 -11.37 -5.64 3.14
CA LEU A 77 -11.05 -4.47 3.97
C LEU A 77 -9.87 -4.81 4.92
N HIS A 78 -8.73 -4.11 4.76
CA HIS A 78 -7.49 -4.45 5.44
C HIS A 78 -6.62 -3.23 5.76
N ASP A 79 -5.63 -3.42 6.63
CA ASP A 79 -4.49 -2.52 6.81
C ASP A 79 -3.17 -3.20 6.41
N HIS A 80 -2.09 -2.44 6.43
CA HIS A 80 -0.75 -2.88 6.06
C HIS A 80 0.19 -2.98 7.27
N ALA A 81 -0.37 -3.15 8.48
CA ALA A 81 0.37 -3.21 9.74
C ALA A 81 1.40 -2.07 9.89
N GLY A 82 2.70 -2.40 9.92
CA GLY A 82 3.79 -1.43 10.10
C GLY A 82 4.33 -0.80 8.82
N SER A 83 3.71 -1.05 7.65
CA SER A 83 4.18 -0.54 6.36
C SER A 83 3.40 0.70 5.90
N LEU A 84 4.12 1.72 5.44
CA LEU A 84 3.55 2.73 4.57
C LEU A 84 3.29 2.10 3.20
N GLY A 85 2.27 2.56 2.50
CA GLY A 85 1.99 2.08 1.15
C GLY A 85 1.57 3.19 0.20
N ALA A 86 1.69 2.91 -1.09
CA ALA A 86 1.09 3.72 -2.14
C ALA A 86 0.67 2.84 -3.32
N MET A 87 -0.28 3.31 -4.09
CA MET A 87 -0.66 2.69 -5.36
C MET A 87 -0.84 3.74 -6.46
N THR A 88 -0.65 3.31 -7.71
CA THR A 88 -1.01 4.08 -8.90
C THR A 88 -1.71 3.16 -9.89
N VAL A 89 -2.86 3.59 -10.42
CA VAL A 89 -3.59 2.86 -11.45
C VAL A 89 -2.89 3.05 -12.79
N VAL A 90 -2.54 1.94 -13.43
CA VAL A 90 -1.88 1.90 -14.76
C VAL A 90 -2.92 2.07 -15.87
N SER A 91 -3.99 1.26 -15.81
CA SER A 91 -5.09 1.23 -16.78
C SER A 91 -6.41 0.87 -16.10
N GLY A 92 -7.53 1.21 -16.71
CA GLY A 92 -8.86 0.99 -16.16
C GLY A 92 -9.20 1.94 -15.01
N ALA A 93 -10.01 1.46 -14.08
CA ALA A 93 -10.41 2.20 -12.90
C ALA A 93 -10.64 1.25 -11.72
N LEU A 94 -10.25 1.68 -10.52
CA LEU A 94 -10.46 0.97 -9.28
C LEU A 94 -11.28 1.83 -8.30
N ALA A 95 -12.18 1.20 -7.58
CA ALA A 95 -12.85 1.80 -6.45
C ALA A 95 -12.07 1.48 -5.18
N GLU A 96 -11.71 2.50 -4.41
CA GLU A 96 -11.16 2.35 -3.08
C GLU A 96 -12.21 2.81 -2.07
N ARG A 97 -12.54 1.95 -1.10
CA ARG A 97 -13.28 2.34 0.11
C ARG A 97 -12.30 2.42 1.27
N ARG A 98 -12.29 3.55 1.95
CA ARG A 98 -11.41 3.78 3.10
C ARG A 98 -12.21 4.09 4.35
N TRP A 99 -11.73 3.63 5.47
CA TRP A 99 -12.28 3.99 6.77
C TRP A 99 -11.88 5.40 7.17
N THR A 100 -12.84 6.20 7.59
CA THR A 100 -12.64 7.60 8.00
C THR A 100 -13.03 7.86 9.45
N GLY A 101 -13.02 6.84 10.31
CA GLY A 101 -13.45 6.96 11.71
C GLY A 101 -14.97 7.13 11.81
N SER A 102 -15.42 8.18 12.50
CA SER A 102 -16.85 8.46 12.69
C SER A 102 -17.66 8.66 11.40
N GLY A 103 -16.99 8.91 10.28
CA GLY A 103 -17.62 9.06 8.97
C GLY A 103 -17.88 7.74 8.23
N GLY A 104 -17.50 6.60 8.82
CA GLY A 104 -17.65 5.29 8.21
C GLY A 104 -16.75 5.09 6.98
N LEU A 105 -17.16 4.20 6.09
CA LEU A 105 -16.47 3.96 4.82
C LEU A 105 -16.78 5.06 3.79
N ARG A 106 -15.74 5.56 3.13
CA ARG A 106 -15.83 6.53 2.04
C ARG A 106 -15.22 5.95 0.78
N THR A 107 -15.98 5.99 -0.30
CA THR A 107 -15.56 5.49 -1.61
C THR A 107 -14.99 6.60 -2.47
N ARG A 108 -13.90 6.30 -3.18
CA ARG A 108 -13.40 7.11 -4.30
C ARG A 108 -13.05 6.22 -5.49
N THR A 109 -13.16 6.76 -6.69
CA THR A 109 -12.71 6.08 -7.91
C THR A 109 -11.33 6.62 -8.32
N LEU A 110 -10.40 5.70 -8.50
CA LEU A 110 -9.06 5.96 -9.02
C LEU A 110 -9.01 5.49 -10.47
N ARG A 111 -8.83 6.40 -11.41
CA ARG A 111 -8.65 6.11 -12.84
C ARG A 111 -7.17 6.01 -13.18
N ALA A 112 -6.86 5.60 -14.40
CA ALA A 112 -5.49 5.58 -14.91
C ALA A 112 -4.72 6.87 -14.55
N GLU A 113 -3.46 6.73 -14.15
CA GLU A 113 -2.53 7.76 -13.67
C GLU A 113 -2.88 8.38 -12.30
N ARG A 114 -4.02 8.02 -11.71
CA ARG A 114 -4.35 8.42 -10.34
C ARG A 114 -3.85 7.40 -9.34
N GLY A 115 -3.39 7.91 -8.21
CA GLY A 115 -2.85 7.10 -7.13
C GLY A 115 -3.41 7.47 -5.77
N ALA A 116 -3.08 6.63 -4.81
CA ALA A 116 -3.41 6.78 -3.40
C ALA A 116 -2.16 6.51 -2.55
N GLY A 117 -2.07 7.18 -1.41
CA GLY A 117 -1.07 6.85 -0.39
C GLY A 117 -1.77 6.30 0.85
N PHE A 118 -1.11 5.36 1.50
CA PHE A 118 -1.58 4.61 2.66
C PHE A 118 -0.67 4.88 3.86
N PRO A 119 -0.98 5.89 4.70
CA PRO A 119 -0.24 6.09 5.94
C PRO A 119 -0.48 4.91 6.91
N LEU A 120 0.33 4.82 7.96
CA LEU A 120 0.11 3.83 9.02
C LEU A 120 -1.31 3.91 9.58
N GLY A 121 -1.94 2.75 9.77
CA GLY A 121 -3.32 2.66 10.23
C GLY A 121 -4.39 2.97 9.18
N HIS A 122 -4.00 3.12 7.91
CA HIS A 122 -4.96 3.25 6.81
C HIS A 122 -5.68 1.92 6.58
N VAL A 123 -6.99 1.90 6.84
CA VAL A 123 -7.84 0.72 6.58
C VAL A 123 -8.66 0.99 5.33
N HIS A 124 -8.52 0.10 4.34
CA HIS A 124 -9.22 0.23 3.06
C HIS A 124 -9.48 -1.12 2.39
N ASP A 125 -10.33 -1.10 1.40
CA ASP A 125 -10.42 -2.12 0.37
C ASP A 125 -10.27 -1.52 -1.02
N VAL A 126 -10.00 -2.38 -2.00
CA VAL A 126 -9.88 -2.01 -3.42
C VAL A 126 -10.66 -3.02 -4.25
N ALA A 127 -11.45 -2.54 -5.21
CA ALA A 127 -12.24 -3.37 -6.09
C ALA A 127 -12.20 -2.86 -7.54
N ASN A 128 -12.35 -3.77 -8.49
CA ASN A 128 -12.70 -3.42 -9.86
C ASN A 128 -14.21 -3.60 -10.08
N PRO A 129 -15.02 -2.54 -10.02
CA PRO A 129 -16.46 -2.62 -10.25
C PRO A 129 -16.82 -2.57 -11.76
N SER A 130 -15.82 -2.48 -12.64
CA SER A 130 -16.02 -2.30 -14.09
C SER A 130 -16.00 -3.65 -14.82
N VAL A 131 -16.59 -3.69 -15.99
CA VAL A 131 -16.47 -4.85 -16.91
C VAL A 131 -15.07 -4.92 -17.54
N GLU A 132 -14.40 -3.78 -17.68
CA GLU A 132 -13.03 -3.70 -18.17
C GLU A 132 -12.03 -4.03 -17.07
N PRO A 133 -10.98 -4.81 -17.34
CA PRO A 133 -9.95 -5.07 -16.37
C PRO A 133 -9.17 -3.79 -16.01
N ALA A 134 -8.65 -3.76 -14.80
CA ALA A 134 -7.76 -2.71 -14.33
C ALA A 134 -6.39 -3.29 -13.97
N VAL A 135 -5.38 -2.42 -13.99
CA VAL A 135 -4.01 -2.73 -13.60
C VAL A 135 -3.50 -1.64 -12.66
N SER A 136 -2.78 -2.03 -11.63
CA SER A 136 -2.20 -1.09 -10.66
C SER A 136 -0.81 -1.52 -10.22
N VAL A 137 0.02 -0.54 -9.86
CA VAL A 137 1.30 -0.73 -9.18
C VAL A 137 1.13 -0.34 -7.73
N HIS A 138 1.62 -1.17 -6.82
CA HIS A 138 1.63 -0.94 -5.38
C HIS A 138 3.06 -0.97 -4.85
N ALA A 139 3.37 -0.12 -3.88
CA ALA A 139 4.66 -0.14 -3.19
C ALA A 139 4.46 -0.04 -1.68
N TYR A 140 5.26 -0.78 -0.92
CA TYR A 140 5.20 -0.82 0.54
C TYR A 140 6.59 -0.68 1.15
N SER A 141 6.73 0.15 2.19
CA SER A 141 7.98 0.34 2.93
C SER A 141 7.72 0.45 4.44
N PRO A 142 8.39 -0.37 5.28
CA PRO A 142 9.17 -1.54 4.88
C PRO A 142 8.30 -2.56 4.13
N PRO A 143 8.89 -3.65 3.58
CA PRO A 143 8.12 -4.74 2.98
C PRO A 143 6.99 -5.22 3.88
N LEU A 144 5.86 -5.62 3.28
CA LEU A 144 4.72 -6.12 4.04
C LEU A 144 5.12 -7.36 4.84
N SER A 145 4.87 -7.32 6.14
CA SER A 145 5.09 -8.45 7.05
C SER A 145 3.80 -9.03 7.62
N ALA A 146 2.74 -8.25 7.61
CA ALA A 146 1.42 -8.67 8.08
C ALA A 146 0.32 -7.79 7.49
N MET A 147 -0.89 -8.33 7.41
CA MET A 147 -2.12 -7.60 7.10
C MET A 147 -3.20 -7.95 8.11
N SER A 148 -3.91 -6.97 8.63
CA SER A 148 -5.09 -7.20 9.44
C SER A 148 -6.34 -6.92 8.62
N TYR A 149 -7.34 -7.78 8.75
CA TYR A 149 -8.61 -7.71 8.03
C TYR A 149 -9.73 -7.31 8.96
N TYR A 150 -10.69 -6.56 8.44
CA TYR A 150 -11.71 -5.89 9.23
C TYR A 150 -13.12 -6.09 8.66
N ASP A 151 -14.09 -6.08 9.58
CA ASP A 151 -15.51 -5.85 9.29
C ASP A 151 -15.92 -4.48 9.82
N VAL A 152 -17.00 -3.94 9.27
CA VAL A 152 -17.70 -2.76 9.78
C VAL A 152 -18.94 -3.20 10.54
N GLU A 153 -19.01 -2.84 11.79
CA GLU A 153 -20.16 -3.11 12.66
C GLU A 153 -20.96 -1.82 12.89
N ASP A 154 -22.26 -1.90 12.72
CA ASP A 154 -23.17 -0.83 13.13
C ASP A 154 -23.32 -0.81 14.66
N LEU A 155 -23.40 0.38 15.22
CA LEU A 155 -23.61 0.62 16.64
C LEU A 155 -25.05 1.11 16.89
N PRO A 156 -26.02 0.22 17.14
CA PRO A 156 -27.44 0.60 17.21
C PRO A 156 -27.76 1.69 18.23
N ALA A 157 -27.04 1.71 19.35
CA ALA A 157 -27.27 2.67 20.44
C ALA A 157 -26.82 4.10 20.11
N SER A 158 -25.86 4.29 19.20
CA SER A 158 -25.29 5.59 18.84
C SER A 158 -25.55 6.01 17.39
N GLY A 159 -26.07 5.10 16.56
CA GLY A 159 -26.23 5.31 15.12
C GLY A 159 -24.92 5.42 14.36
N GLY A 160 -23.80 5.00 14.99
CA GLY A 160 -22.45 5.05 14.39
C GLY A 160 -21.99 3.69 13.88
N GLN A 161 -20.76 3.67 13.40
CA GLN A 161 -20.06 2.47 12.94
C GLN A 161 -18.71 2.35 13.62
N ARG A 162 -18.19 1.12 13.73
CA ARG A 162 -16.82 0.85 14.17
C ARG A 162 -16.18 -0.24 13.31
N LEU A 163 -14.84 -0.23 13.26
CA LEU A 163 -14.08 -1.35 12.73
C LEU A 163 -13.95 -2.45 13.79
N ARG A 164 -14.18 -3.69 13.35
CA ARG A 164 -13.85 -4.88 14.11
C ARG A 164 -12.77 -5.66 13.38
N ARG A 165 -11.61 -5.83 14.01
CA ARG A 165 -10.55 -6.69 13.47
C ARG A 165 -11.02 -8.14 13.53
N MET A 166 -10.96 -8.83 12.39
CA MET A 166 -11.38 -10.22 12.23
C MET A 166 -10.20 -11.18 12.38
N ARG A 167 -9.09 -10.87 11.70
CA ARG A 167 -7.89 -11.68 11.69
C ARG A 167 -6.67 -10.83 11.34
N THR A 168 -5.49 -11.36 11.62
CA THR A 168 -4.22 -10.85 11.11
C THR A 168 -3.47 -12.02 10.49
N GLU A 169 -2.99 -11.83 9.27
CA GLU A 169 -2.21 -12.81 8.53
C GLU A 169 -0.79 -12.29 8.35
N LEU A 170 0.19 -13.18 8.55
CA LEU A 170 1.58 -12.88 8.23
C LEU A 170 1.77 -13.00 6.72
N VAL A 171 2.50 -12.07 6.15
CA VAL A 171 2.88 -12.08 4.73
C VAL A 171 4.28 -12.65 4.63
N GLU A 172 4.43 -13.77 3.94
CA GLU A 172 5.75 -14.30 3.63
C GLU A 172 6.41 -13.47 2.54
N ALA A 173 7.73 -13.25 2.66
CA ALA A 173 8.49 -12.48 1.69
C ALA A 173 8.30 -13.05 0.26
N GLY A 174 7.85 -12.21 -0.67
CA GLY A 174 7.59 -12.60 -2.06
C GLY A 174 6.24 -13.27 -2.32
N GLN A 175 5.41 -13.48 -1.31
CA GLN A 175 4.01 -13.87 -1.52
C GLN A 175 3.14 -12.63 -1.69
N GLY A 176 2.36 -12.62 -2.78
CA GLY A 176 1.46 -11.52 -3.06
C GLY A 176 0.32 -11.43 -2.04
N VAL A 177 -0.10 -10.22 -1.80
CA VAL A 177 -1.28 -9.93 -0.99
C VAL A 177 -2.53 -10.31 -1.76
N GLY A 178 -3.13 -11.42 -1.34
CA GLY A 178 -4.33 -12.02 -1.91
C GLY A 178 -5.60 -11.23 -1.65
#